data_a10f2e0388b2772cf3abaf127fb99796
#
_entry.id   a10f2e0388b2772cf3abaf127fb99796
#
_cell.length_a   1.000
_cell.length_b   1.000
_cell.length_c   1.000
_cell.angle_alpha   90.00
_cell.angle_beta   90.00
_cell.angle_gamma   90.00
#
_symmetry.space_group_name_H-M   'P 1'
#
loop_
_entity.id
_entity.type
_entity.pdbx_description
1 polymer ?
#
loop_
_entity_poly.entity_id
_entity_poly.type
_entity_poly.pdbx_seq_one_letter_code
_entity_poly.pdbx_strand_id
1 'polypeptide(L)'
;MNKCGKMMTALLVAFAVCFSLAGCSLQDKIKEYSSNKEQCYLDAENVTQFSYKGNDYIILEDTVSNGGLGEWVGYIRQLTAIDEAGKVLLQENVESATFHTLADLAEKAPETAYIIPFLNVYAAPNADTYLIVDVNGEYHKAITHEKLKDTDIVFDFKETKQSINGSFEVNQANATQLLCDGTVYQVTSDVVSNDDLGRYIDILAESVTFDTETKIPLSKEDLNKIDWNGENAGQGREQWFYTDVYEIYGTDTTEAVAVKVNNSYHIAKRQ
;
A
#
# COMPACT_ATOMS: atom_id res chain seq x y z
N MET A 1 -18.86 -41.57 -20.59
CA MET A 1 -18.63 -40.15 -20.27
C MET A 1 -19.78 -39.35 -20.85
N ASN A 2 -20.68 -38.84 -19.98
CA ASN A 2 -21.95 -38.23 -20.37
C ASN A 2 -21.74 -36.87 -21.06
N LYS A 3 -22.62 -36.50 -22.01
CA LYS A 3 -22.59 -35.22 -22.74
C LYS A 3 -22.43 -33.99 -21.79
N CYS A 4 -23.00 -34.07 -20.59
CA CYS A 4 -22.89 -33.02 -19.55
C CYS A 4 -21.47 -32.86 -19.03
N GLY A 5 -20.70 -33.95 -18.84
CA GLY A 5 -19.32 -33.88 -18.40
C GLY A 5 -18.37 -33.26 -19.42
N LYS A 6 -18.60 -33.52 -20.72
CA LYS A 6 -17.82 -32.92 -21.81
C LYS A 6 -18.08 -31.43 -21.97
N MET A 7 -19.33 -30.99 -21.74
CA MET A 7 -19.71 -29.57 -21.79
C MET A 7 -19.13 -28.78 -20.62
N MET A 8 -19.12 -29.36 -19.42
CA MET A 8 -18.55 -28.75 -18.24
C MET A 8 -17.03 -28.61 -18.33
N THR A 9 -16.33 -29.62 -18.88
CA THR A 9 -14.88 -29.57 -19.12
C THR A 9 -14.52 -28.52 -20.17
N ALA A 10 -15.30 -28.40 -21.24
CA ALA A 10 -15.09 -27.38 -22.27
C ALA A 10 -15.31 -25.96 -21.73
N LEU A 11 -16.29 -25.76 -20.83
CA LEU A 11 -16.57 -24.50 -20.20
C LEU A 11 -15.43 -24.08 -19.24
N LEU A 12 -14.89 -25.01 -18.46
CA LEU A 12 -13.74 -24.79 -17.56
C LEU A 12 -12.46 -24.46 -18.34
N VAL A 13 -12.21 -25.13 -19.47
CA VAL A 13 -11.05 -24.85 -20.32
C VAL A 13 -11.20 -23.46 -20.99
N ALA A 14 -12.40 -23.11 -21.47
CA ALA A 14 -12.64 -21.79 -22.04
C ALA A 14 -12.46 -20.66 -20.99
N PHE A 15 -12.90 -20.88 -19.74
CA PHE A 15 -12.72 -19.93 -18.66
C PHE A 15 -11.24 -19.74 -18.31
N ALA A 16 -10.46 -20.83 -18.20
CA ALA A 16 -9.02 -20.78 -17.95
C ALA A 16 -8.24 -20.06 -19.06
N VAL A 17 -8.62 -20.27 -20.33
CA VAL A 17 -8.00 -19.58 -21.48
C VAL A 17 -8.34 -18.08 -21.48
N CYS A 18 -9.57 -17.68 -21.14
CA CYS A 18 -9.94 -16.27 -21.03
C CYS A 18 -9.16 -15.55 -19.92
N PHE A 19 -8.94 -16.19 -18.78
CA PHE A 19 -8.15 -15.61 -17.68
C PHE A 19 -6.67 -15.47 -18.05
N SER A 20 -6.08 -16.45 -18.75
CA SER A 20 -4.68 -16.37 -19.20
C SER A 20 -4.46 -15.29 -20.26
N LEU A 21 -5.42 -15.09 -21.17
CA LEU A 21 -5.35 -14.05 -22.20
C LEU A 21 -5.54 -12.63 -21.62
N ALA A 22 -6.43 -12.48 -20.64
CA ALA A 22 -6.63 -11.19 -19.96
C ALA A 22 -5.40 -10.79 -19.11
N GLY A 23 -4.77 -11.76 -18.44
CA GLY A 23 -3.54 -11.55 -17.67
C GLY A 23 -2.37 -11.11 -18.55
N CYS A 24 -2.14 -11.76 -19.69
CA CYS A 24 -1.09 -11.37 -20.62
C CYS A 24 -1.29 -9.97 -21.19
N SER A 25 -2.51 -9.58 -21.56
CA SER A 25 -2.78 -8.26 -22.13
C SER A 25 -2.59 -7.12 -21.10
N LEU A 26 -2.85 -7.36 -19.82
CA LEU A 26 -2.62 -6.39 -18.76
C LEU A 26 -1.13 -6.23 -18.48
N GLN A 27 -0.38 -7.33 -18.40
CA GLN A 27 1.08 -7.30 -18.24
C GLN A 27 1.78 -6.61 -19.40
N ASP A 28 1.34 -6.85 -20.64
CA ASP A 28 1.90 -6.20 -21.82
C ASP A 28 1.63 -4.69 -21.82
N LYS A 29 0.42 -4.26 -21.42
CA LYS A 29 0.11 -2.82 -21.24
C LYS A 29 0.91 -2.17 -20.12
N ILE A 30 1.12 -2.87 -19.01
CA ILE A 30 1.97 -2.37 -17.92
C ILE A 30 3.42 -2.22 -18.38
N LYS A 31 3.94 -3.20 -19.12
CA LYS A 31 5.29 -3.15 -19.71
C LYS A 31 5.42 -2.02 -20.74
N GLU A 32 4.43 -1.88 -21.63
CA GLU A 32 4.41 -0.81 -22.62
C GLU A 32 4.33 0.57 -21.94
N TYR A 33 3.49 0.71 -20.91
CA TYR A 33 3.37 1.95 -20.14
C TYR A 33 4.66 2.27 -19.37
N SER A 34 5.32 1.26 -18.80
CA SER A 34 6.59 1.43 -18.08
C SER A 34 7.79 1.63 -19.00
N SER A 35 7.76 1.11 -20.24
CA SER A 35 8.88 1.22 -21.20
C SER A 35 9.19 2.66 -21.61
N ASN A 36 8.23 3.59 -21.44
CA ASN A 36 8.39 5.01 -21.76
C ASN A 36 8.81 5.85 -20.54
N LYS A 37 9.08 5.22 -19.38
CA LYS A 37 9.47 5.91 -18.15
C LYS A 37 10.97 5.81 -17.94
N GLU A 38 11.55 6.90 -17.42
CA GLU A 38 12.99 6.99 -17.16
C GLU A 38 13.38 6.14 -15.96
N GLN A 39 14.44 5.36 -16.08
CA GLN A 39 15.05 4.73 -14.91
C GLN A 39 15.87 5.78 -14.15
N CYS A 40 15.60 5.91 -12.85
CA CYS A 40 16.31 6.77 -11.93
C CYS A 40 17.27 5.94 -11.09
N TYR A 41 18.40 6.53 -10.70
CA TYR A 41 19.45 5.83 -9.96
C TYR A 41 19.75 6.59 -8.68
N LEU A 42 19.70 5.88 -7.52
CA LEU A 42 20.16 6.43 -6.26
C LEU A 42 21.67 6.69 -6.30
N ASP A 43 22.11 7.72 -5.61
CA ASP A 43 23.53 7.96 -5.39
C ASP A 43 24.09 6.88 -4.44
N ALA A 44 25.16 6.21 -4.86
CA ALA A 44 25.77 5.12 -4.10
C ALA A 44 26.38 5.58 -2.76
N GLU A 45 26.83 6.82 -2.66
CA GLU A 45 27.45 7.37 -1.45
C GLU A 45 26.42 8.12 -0.56
N ASN A 46 25.20 8.41 -1.09
CA ASN A 46 24.18 9.14 -0.35
C ASN A 46 22.76 8.80 -0.83
N VAL A 47 22.08 7.93 -0.11
CA VAL A 47 20.73 7.45 -0.41
C VAL A 47 19.66 8.55 -0.47
N THR A 48 19.93 9.73 0.09
CA THR A 48 19.01 10.88 0.02
C THR A 48 19.05 11.60 -1.33
N GLN A 49 19.81 11.08 -2.29
CA GLN A 49 19.97 11.66 -3.62
C GLN A 49 19.72 10.62 -4.71
N PHE A 50 19.19 11.09 -5.84
CA PHE A 50 19.03 10.27 -7.04
C PHE A 50 19.19 11.10 -8.30
N SER A 51 19.52 10.45 -9.42
CA SER A 51 19.61 11.08 -10.72
C SER A 51 18.38 10.79 -11.58
N TYR A 52 17.87 11.82 -12.27
CA TYR A 52 16.79 11.76 -13.24
C TYR A 52 17.14 12.65 -14.44
N LYS A 53 17.16 12.10 -15.65
CA LYS A 53 17.50 12.82 -16.91
C LYS A 53 18.79 13.63 -16.82
N GLY A 54 19.81 13.09 -16.16
CA GLY A 54 21.11 13.72 -16.00
C GLY A 54 21.19 14.88 -15.02
N ASN A 55 20.15 15.10 -14.21
CA ASN A 55 20.16 16.03 -13.08
C ASN A 55 20.09 15.25 -11.78
N ASP A 56 20.79 15.76 -10.75
CA ASP A 56 20.78 15.19 -9.42
C ASP A 56 19.73 15.89 -8.56
N TYR A 57 18.94 15.10 -7.84
CA TYR A 57 17.86 15.53 -6.98
C TYR A 57 18.13 15.10 -5.54
N ILE A 58 17.81 15.98 -4.61
CA ILE A 58 17.84 15.72 -3.16
C ILE A 58 16.42 15.44 -2.71
N ILE A 59 16.24 14.33 -2.00
CA ILE A 59 14.97 13.94 -1.38
C ILE A 59 14.81 14.77 -0.09
N LEU A 60 13.65 15.37 0.08
CA LEU A 60 13.31 16.17 1.25
C LEU A 60 12.43 15.39 2.20
N GLU A 61 12.43 15.79 3.47
CA GLU A 61 11.49 15.27 4.47
C GLU A 61 10.03 15.64 4.15
N ASP A 62 9.84 16.72 3.39
CA ASP A 62 8.53 17.24 3.00
C ASP A 62 7.80 16.27 2.08
N THR A 63 6.60 15.81 2.49
CA THR A 63 5.79 14.83 1.77
C THR A 63 4.56 15.44 1.10
N VAL A 64 3.89 14.67 0.26
CA VAL A 64 2.60 15.01 -0.37
C VAL A 64 1.64 13.83 -0.25
N SER A 65 0.33 14.11 -0.26
CA SER A 65 -0.70 13.09 -0.33
C SER A 65 -0.81 12.49 -1.75
N ASN A 66 -1.58 11.41 -1.90
CA ASN A 66 -1.89 10.82 -3.21
C ASN A 66 -2.46 11.84 -4.20
N GLY A 67 -3.31 12.76 -3.74
CA GLY A 67 -3.86 13.85 -4.56
C GLY A 67 -2.83 14.88 -5.02
N GLY A 68 -1.68 14.92 -4.37
CA GLY A 68 -0.54 15.76 -4.75
C GLY A 68 0.37 15.17 -5.83
N LEU A 69 0.10 13.95 -6.31
CA LEU A 69 0.88 13.30 -7.37
C LEU A 69 0.49 13.83 -8.75
N GLY A 70 1.48 14.14 -9.55
CA GLY A 70 1.31 14.41 -10.97
C GLY A 70 1.55 13.18 -11.85
N GLU A 71 2.05 13.41 -13.07
CA GLU A 71 2.35 12.30 -13.98
C GLU A 71 3.48 11.41 -13.43
N TRP A 72 3.32 10.09 -13.52
CA TRP A 72 4.42 9.16 -13.30
C TRP A 72 5.46 9.34 -14.41
N VAL A 73 6.68 9.75 -14.06
CA VAL A 73 7.74 10.13 -15.02
C VAL A 73 8.94 9.20 -15.00
N GLY A 74 9.17 8.49 -13.91
CA GLY A 74 10.32 7.60 -13.76
C GLY A 74 10.16 6.59 -12.64
N TYR A 75 11.16 5.74 -12.44
CA TYR A 75 11.16 4.73 -11.39
C TYR A 75 12.58 4.41 -10.90
N ILE A 76 12.70 4.07 -9.63
CA ILE A 76 13.90 3.48 -9.01
C ILE A 76 13.68 1.97 -8.87
N ARG A 77 12.62 1.54 -8.19
CA ARG A 77 12.16 0.17 -7.96
C ARG A 77 13.22 -0.75 -7.37
N GLN A 78 13.94 -0.23 -6.39
CA GLN A 78 14.99 -0.96 -5.69
C GLN A 78 14.66 -1.10 -4.21
N LEU A 79 14.87 -2.30 -3.68
CA LEU A 79 14.99 -2.55 -2.27
C LEU A 79 16.46 -2.34 -1.92
N THR A 80 16.75 -1.33 -1.09
CA THR A 80 18.09 -0.79 -0.90
C THR A 80 18.57 -1.04 0.52
N ALA A 81 19.70 -1.77 0.67
CA ALA A 81 20.41 -1.92 1.93
C ALA A 81 21.38 -0.73 2.12
N ILE A 82 21.32 -0.08 3.27
CA ILE A 82 21.94 1.19 3.56
C ILE A 82 22.69 1.09 4.90
N ASP A 83 23.89 1.66 5.00
CA ASP A 83 24.62 1.79 6.27
C ASP A 83 24.11 2.99 7.10
N GLU A 84 24.65 3.17 8.30
CA GLU A 84 24.28 4.29 9.19
C GLU A 84 24.66 5.68 8.65
N ALA A 85 25.57 5.75 7.67
CA ALA A 85 25.99 7.00 7.04
C ALA A 85 25.12 7.37 5.82
N GLY A 86 24.22 6.49 5.38
CA GLY A 86 23.39 6.68 4.19
C GLY A 86 24.02 6.16 2.90
N LYS A 87 25.11 5.42 2.99
CA LYS A 87 25.75 4.79 1.85
C LYS A 87 24.98 3.55 1.43
N VAL A 88 24.74 3.43 0.13
CA VAL A 88 24.11 2.27 -0.48
C VAL A 88 25.10 1.10 -0.52
N LEU A 89 24.79 0.02 0.17
CA LEU A 89 25.59 -1.19 0.23
C LEU A 89 25.19 -2.18 -0.86
N LEU A 90 23.88 -2.37 -1.07
CA LEU A 90 23.32 -3.28 -2.05
C LEU A 90 21.93 -2.84 -2.48
N GLN A 91 21.57 -3.20 -3.72
CA GLN A 91 20.23 -2.99 -4.26
C GLN A 91 19.71 -4.27 -4.90
N GLU A 92 18.44 -4.58 -4.66
CA GLU A 92 17.71 -5.68 -5.31
C GLU A 92 16.42 -5.13 -5.92
N ASN A 93 16.08 -5.60 -7.12
CA ASN A 93 14.87 -5.14 -7.80
C ASN A 93 13.62 -5.61 -7.05
N VAL A 94 12.73 -4.68 -6.71
CA VAL A 94 11.47 -4.96 -5.98
C VAL A 94 10.58 -5.96 -6.75
N GLU A 95 10.59 -5.94 -8.08
CA GLU A 95 9.78 -6.86 -8.90
C GLU A 95 10.22 -8.33 -8.80
N SER A 96 11.49 -8.57 -8.43
CA SER A 96 12.06 -9.91 -8.20
C SER A 96 12.16 -10.28 -6.72
N ALA A 97 11.75 -9.38 -5.81
CA ALA A 97 11.82 -9.61 -4.37
C ALA A 97 10.94 -10.80 -3.93
N THR A 98 11.48 -11.62 -3.05
CA THR A 98 10.81 -12.76 -2.45
C THR A 98 10.73 -12.60 -0.93
N PHE A 99 10.03 -13.50 -0.25
CA PHE A 99 10.00 -13.52 1.24
C PHE A 99 11.39 -13.60 1.89
N HIS A 100 12.39 -14.11 1.17
CA HIS A 100 13.76 -14.23 1.66
C HIS A 100 14.63 -13.02 1.29
N THR A 101 14.14 -12.12 0.44
CA THR A 101 14.94 -11.01 -0.11
C THR A 101 15.51 -10.11 0.99
N LEU A 102 14.75 -9.84 2.05
CA LEU A 102 15.23 -9.02 3.18
C LEU A 102 16.38 -9.71 3.93
N ALA A 103 16.24 -11.01 4.20
CA ALA A 103 17.30 -11.80 4.84
C ALA A 103 18.54 -11.93 3.95
N ASP A 104 18.33 -12.18 2.66
CA ASP A 104 19.40 -12.27 1.67
C ASP A 104 20.16 -10.94 1.54
N LEU A 105 19.46 -9.80 1.56
CA LEU A 105 20.09 -8.47 1.56
C LEU A 105 20.94 -8.25 2.82
N ALA A 106 20.40 -8.58 4.00
CA ALA A 106 21.12 -8.44 5.27
C ALA A 106 22.35 -9.36 5.34
N GLU A 107 22.28 -10.60 4.78
CA GLU A 107 23.41 -11.52 4.71
C GLU A 107 24.51 -11.02 3.76
N LYS A 108 24.12 -10.52 2.58
CA LYS A 108 25.06 -10.00 1.56
C LYS A 108 25.70 -8.68 1.98
N ALA A 109 25.00 -7.87 2.76
CA ALA A 109 25.47 -6.58 3.25
C ALA A 109 25.42 -6.56 4.79
N PRO A 110 26.41 -7.17 5.49
CA PRO A 110 26.40 -7.33 6.95
C PRO A 110 26.47 -6.00 7.71
N GLU A 111 26.90 -4.92 7.05
CA GLU A 111 26.94 -3.57 7.60
C GLU A 111 25.61 -2.81 7.45
N THR A 112 24.57 -3.49 6.94
CA THR A 112 23.25 -2.91 6.76
C THR A 112 22.67 -2.44 8.08
N ALA A 113 22.30 -1.15 8.14
CA ALA A 113 21.54 -0.56 9.22
C ALA A 113 20.06 -0.47 8.87
N TYR A 114 19.73 -0.20 7.59
CA TYR A 114 18.38 0.00 7.10
C TYR A 114 18.17 -0.72 5.77
N ILE A 115 16.93 -1.19 5.53
CA ILE A 115 16.50 -1.69 4.23
C ILE A 115 15.24 -0.95 3.83
N ILE A 116 15.33 -0.14 2.76
CA ILE A 116 14.28 0.79 2.35
C ILE A 116 13.93 0.57 0.87
N PRO A 117 12.65 0.41 0.52
CA PRO A 117 12.20 0.40 -0.86
C PRO A 117 12.07 1.82 -1.41
N PHE A 118 12.69 2.08 -2.56
CA PHE A 118 12.50 3.26 -3.38
C PHE A 118 11.77 2.84 -4.66
N LEU A 119 10.62 3.44 -4.96
CA LEU A 119 9.71 2.92 -5.97
C LEU A 119 9.60 3.84 -7.19
N ASN A 120 8.55 4.61 -7.30
CA ASN A 120 8.25 5.41 -8.48
C ASN A 120 8.62 6.89 -8.29
N VAL A 121 8.80 7.58 -9.42
CA VAL A 121 9.07 9.02 -9.44
C VAL A 121 7.98 9.70 -10.26
N TYR A 122 7.39 10.75 -9.69
CA TYR A 122 6.29 11.52 -10.26
C TYR A 122 6.69 12.96 -10.47
N ALA A 123 6.10 13.62 -11.46
CA ALA A 123 6.17 15.08 -11.60
C ALA A 123 5.25 15.75 -10.58
N ALA A 124 5.54 16.99 -10.22
CA ALA A 124 4.59 17.83 -9.49
C ALA A 124 3.40 18.20 -10.39
N PRO A 125 2.14 18.22 -9.89
CA PRO A 125 0.95 18.40 -10.73
C PRO A 125 0.90 19.72 -11.50
N ASN A 126 1.47 20.79 -10.94
CA ASN A 126 1.33 22.14 -11.46
C ASN A 126 2.63 22.94 -11.63
N ALA A 127 3.78 22.29 -11.48
CA ALA A 127 5.06 22.99 -11.55
C ALA A 127 6.22 22.05 -11.86
N ASP A 128 7.09 22.44 -12.79
CA ASP A 128 8.38 21.79 -13.04
C ASP A 128 9.43 22.14 -11.94
N THR A 129 8.96 22.38 -10.71
CA THR A 129 9.82 22.90 -9.65
C THR A 129 10.43 21.81 -8.79
N TYR A 130 9.78 20.65 -8.70
CA TYR A 130 10.25 19.50 -7.92
C TYR A 130 9.71 18.19 -8.54
N LEU A 131 10.34 17.09 -8.21
CA LEU A 131 9.84 15.74 -8.40
C LEU A 131 9.26 15.21 -7.09
N ILE A 132 8.57 14.10 -7.18
CA ILE A 132 8.05 13.38 -6.00
C ILE A 132 8.56 11.95 -6.13
N VAL A 133 9.20 11.42 -5.10
CA VAL A 133 9.70 10.05 -5.05
C VAL A 133 8.97 9.25 -3.99
N ASP A 134 8.55 8.07 -4.36
CA ASP A 134 7.92 7.10 -3.47
C ASP A 134 9.02 6.34 -2.70
N VAL A 135 9.14 6.63 -1.41
CA VAL A 135 10.08 5.99 -0.49
C VAL A 135 9.26 5.24 0.56
N ASN A 136 9.31 3.94 0.55
CA ASN A 136 8.58 3.08 1.50
C ASN A 136 7.06 3.38 1.58
N GLY A 137 6.47 3.84 0.46
CA GLY A 137 5.05 4.20 0.39
C GLY A 137 4.73 5.63 0.83
N GLU A 138 5.73 6.43 1.23
CA GLU A 138 5.58 7.87 1.46
C GLU A 138 6.09 8.65 0.24
N TYR A 139 5.41 9.73 -0.11
CA TYR A 139 5.69 10.50 -1.32
C TYR A 139 6.47 11.77 -0.98
N HIS A 140 7.78 11.66 -1.00
CA HIS A 140 8.71 12.74 -0.65
C HIS A 140 8.95 13.69 -1.83
N LYS A 141 9.01 15.01 -1.56
CA LYS A 141 9.45 15.96 -2.57
C LYS A 141 10.95 15.81 -2.82
N ALA A 142 11.37 16.05 -4.06
CA ALA A 142 12.77 16.03 -4.44
C ALA A 142 13.09 17.22 -5.35
N ILE A 143 14.16 17.95 -5.05
CA ILE A 143 14.60 19.16 -5.75
C ILE A 143 16.05 19.05 -6.17
N THR A 144 16.45 19.83 -7.18
CA THR A 144 17.86 19.93 -7.57
C THR A 144 18.65 20.73 -6.53
N HIS A 145 19.96 20.48 -6.45
CA HIS A 145 20.86 21.20 -5.53
C HIS A 145 20.74 22.72 -5.63
N GLU A 146 20.54 23.25 -6.84
CA GLU A 146 20.41 24.70 -7.08
C GLU A 146 19.15 25.32 -6.44
N LYS A 147 18.13 24.50 -6.19
CA LYS A 147 16.86 24.93 -5.59
C LYS A 147 16.80 24.71 -4.08
N LEU A 148 17.79 24.03 -3.49
CA LEU A 148 17.83 23.75 -2.06
C LEU A 148 17.99 25.06 -1.28
N LYS A 149 17.15 25.25 -0.26
CA LYS A 149 17.18 26.40 0.65
C LYS A 149 17.64 25.96 2.03
N ASP A 150 18.17 26.88 2.82
CA ASP A 150 18.58 26.64 4.20
C ASP A 150 17.42 26.17 5.12
N THR A 151 16.18 26.37 4.70
CA THR A 151 14.98 25.96 5.44
C THR A 151 14.49 24.56 5.05
N ASP A 152 15.02 24.00 3.99
CA ASP A 152 14.60 22.68 3.51
C ASP A 152 15.28 21.59 4.35
N ILE A 153 14.51 20.61 4.79
CA ILE A 153 15.02 19.49 5.58
C ILE A 153 15.21 18.31 4.61
N VAL A 154 16.44 17.81 4.55
CA VAL A 154 16.77 16.63 3.75
C VAL A 154 16.19 15.39 4.44
N PHE A 155 15.66 14.47 3.65
CA PHE A 155 15.08 13.21 4.10
C PHE A 155 15.99 12.47 5.07
N ASP A 156 15.49 12.18 6.27
CA ASP A 156 16.19 11.36 7.24
C ASP A 156 15.74 9.90 7.14
N PHE A 157 16.51 9.11 6.38
CA PHE A 157 16.22 7.68 6.21
C PHE A 157 16.20 6.89 7.52
N LYS A 158 16.76 7.42 8.62
CA LYS A 158 16.77 6.79 9.95
C LYS A 158 15.43 6.91 10.65
N GLU A 159 14.68 7.97 10.31
CA GLU A 159 13.34 8.21 10.82
C GLU A 159 12.25 7.63 9.90
N THR A 160 12.66 6.92 8.83
CA THR A 160 11.69 6.24 7.95
C THR A 160 10.78 5.39 8.81
N LYS A 161 9.50 5.75 8.86
CA LYS A 161 8.50 5.05 9.65
C LYS A 161 8.52 3.58 9.24
N GLN A 162 8.91 2.73 10.17
CA GLN A 162 8.71 1.30 9.99
C GLN A 162 7.20 1.12 9.82
N SER A 163 6.79 0.31 8.86
CA SER A 163 5.40 -0.14 8.80
C SER A 163 5.01 -0.59 10.20
N ILE A 164 3.82 -0.20 10.66
CA ILE A 164 3.28 -0.75 11.91
C ILE A 164 3.46 -2.26 11.79
N ASN A 165 4.33 -2.85 12.62
CA ASN A 165 4.66 -4.27 12.58
C ASN A 165 3.51 -5.14 13.14
N GLY A 166 2.34 -4.55 13.40
CA GLY A 166 1.14 -5.21 13.86
C GLY A 166 0.17 -5.48 12.70
N SER A 167 -0.35 -6.69 12.62
CA SER A 167 -1.47 -6.95 11.74
C SER A 167 -2.75 -6.42 12.36
N PHE A 168 -3.55 -5.75 11.55
CA PHE A 168 -4.91 -5.39 11.93
C PHE A 168 -5.82 -6.61 11.83
N GLU A 169 -6.74 -6.75 12.76
CA GLU A 169 -7.80 -7.76 12.73
C GLU A 169 -9.14 -7.16 13.15
N VAL A 170 -10.23 -7.73 12.68
CA VAL A 170 -11.58 -7.31 13.10
C VAL A 170 -11.84 -7.82 14.52
N ASN A 171 -12.29 -6.94 15.41
CA ASN A 171 -12.58 -7.31 16.78
C ASN A 171 -13.80 -8.28 16.86
N GLN A 172 -13.55 -9.51 17.28
CA GLN A 172 -14.59 -10.54 17.40
C GLN A 172 -15.64 -10.25 18.47
N ALA A 173 -15.42 -9.27 19.35
CA ALA A 173 -16.41 -8.79 20.31
C ALA A 173 -17.23 -7.60 19.78
N ASN A 174 -16.75 -6.91 18.75
CA ASN A 174 -17.43 -5.78 18.11
C ASN A 174 -16.96 -5.61 16.66
N ALA A 175 -17.78 -6.03 15.72
CA ALA A 175 -17.47 -6.02 14.29
C ALA A 175 -17.15 -4.62 13.71
N THR A 176 -17.46 -3.54 14.41
CA THR A 176 -17.16 -2.17 13.99
C THR A 176 -15.84 -1.65 14.57
N GLN A 177 -15.03 -2.54 15.13
CA GLN A 177 -13.72 -2.22 15.70
C GLN A 177 -12.62 -3.06 15.05
N LEU A 178 -11.44 -2.46 14.95
CA LEU A 178 -10.20 -3.15 14.59
C LEU A 178 -9.30 -3.24 15.82
N LEU A 179 -8.51 -4.30 15.86
CA LEU A 179 -7.45 -4.50 16.84
C LEU A 179 -6.09 -4.45 16.12
N CYS A 180 -5.13 -3.76 16.72
CA CYS A 180 -3.74 -3.79 16.28
C CYS A 180 -2.85 -3.69 17.54
N ASP A 181 -2.05 -4.71 17.80
CA ASP A 181 -1.14 -4.79 18.97
C ASP A 181 -1.80 -4.43 20.32
N GLY A 182 -3.03 -4.90 20.52
CA GLY A 182 -3.81 -4.62 21.73
C GLY A 182 -4.45 -3.23 21.78
N THR A 183 -4.26 -2.42 20.76
CA THR A 183 -4.94 -1.12 20.59
C THR A 183 -6.25 -1.34 19.83
N VAL A 184 -7.32 -0.69 20.31
CA VAL A 184 -8.64 -0.73 19.68
C VAL A 184 -8.84 0.52 18.82
N TYR A 185 -9.29 0.34 17.57
CA TYR A 185 -9.67 1.40 16.65
C TYR A 185 -11.16 1.26 16.34
N GLN A 186 -11.95 2.30 16.60
CA GLN A 186 -13.37 2.33 16.27
C GLN A 186 -13.57 2.87 14.86
N VAL A 187 -14.14 2.07 13.98
CA VAL A 187 -14.56 2.50 12.64
C VAL A 187 -15.73 3.47 12.79
N THR A 188 -15.62 4.64 12.18
CA THR A 188 -16.61 5.70 12.22
C THR A 188 -17.38 5.80 10.90
N SER A 189 -18.43 6.62 10.87
CA SER A 189 -19.15 6.97 9.63
C SER A 189 -18.39 7.97 8.75
N ASP A 190 -17.35 8.61 9.29
CA ASP A 190 -16.54 9.58 8.57
C ASP A 190 -15.74 8.85 7.48
N VAL A 191 -15.68 9.43 6.30
CA VAL A 191 -14.95 8.86 5.15
C VAL A 191 -13.74 9.71 4.79
N VAL A 192 -12.72 9.03 4.27
CA VAL A 192 -11.49 9.64 3.76
C VAL A 192 -11.55 9.61 2.24
N SER A 193 -11.15 10.72 1.59
CA SER A 193 -10.96 10.75 0.15
C SER A 193 -9.75 9.89 -0.25
N ASN A 194 -9.77 9.28 -1.42
CA ASN A 194 -8.59 8.61 -1.98
C ASN A 194 -7.36 9.53 -2.02
N ASP A 195 -7.59 10.84 -2.22
CA ASP A 195 -6.52 11.83 -2.32
C ASP A 195 -5.82 12.11 -0.97
N ASP A 196 -6.50 11.80 0.14
CA ASP A 196 -6.00 11.99 1.50
C ASP A 196 -5.42 10.70 2.11
N LEU A 197 -5.40 9.60 1.34
CA LEU A 197 -4.73 8.37 1.78
C LEU A 197 -3.21 8.57 1.76
N GLY A 198 -2.58 8.10 2.83
CA GLY A 198 -1.14 7.97 2.94
C GLY A 198 -0.67 6.57 2.55
N ARG A 199 0.35 6.09 3.24
CA ARG A 199 0.95 4.78 2.97
C ARG A 199 -0.02 3.63 3.27
N TYR A 200 0.05 2.58 2.45
CA TYR A 200 -0.59 1.30 2.72
C TYR A 200 0.04 0.64 3.97
N ILE A 201 -0.81 0.15 4.88
CA ILE A 201 -0.37 -0.47 6.14
C ILE A 201 -0.57 -1.99 6.09
N ASP A 202 -1.80 -2.46 5.83
CA ASP A 202 -2.16 -3.87 5.98
C ASP A 202 -3.37 -4.26 5.13
N ILE A 203 -3.60 -5.56 4.99
CA ILE A 203 -4.78 -6.15 4.36
C ILE A 203 -5.54 -7.01 5.37
N LEU A 204 -6.83 -6.73 5.55
CA LEU A 204 -7.73 -7.54 6.38
C LEU A 204 -8.35 -8.70 5.60
N ALA A 205 -8.87 -8.42 4.38
CA ALA A 205 -9.53 -9.37 3.49
C ALA A 205 -10.61 -10.22 4.22
N GLU A 206 -11.39 -9.61 5.11
CA GLU A 206 -12.36 -10.28 5.96
C GLU A 206 -13.78 -9.81 5.66
N SER A 207 -14.73 -10.75 5.61
CA SER A 207 -16.16 -10.49 5.49
C SER A 207 -16.86 -10.83 6.81
N VAL A 208 -17.50 -9.85 7.42
CA VAL A 208 -18.16 -10.00 8.72
C VAL A 208 -19.63 -9.63 8.60
N THR A 209 -20.52 -10.55 8.98
CA THR A 209 -21.94 -10.26 9.21
C THR A 209 -22.17 -10.15 10.72
N PHE A 210 -22.80 -9.09 11.17
CA PHE A 210 -23.00 -8.83 12.58
C PHE A 210 -24.40 -8.30 12.90
N ASP A 211 -24.81 -8.43 14.15
CA ASP A 211 -26.04 -7.87 14.66
C ASP A 211 -25.94 -6.35 14.81
N THR A 212 -26.92 -5.59 14.30
CA THR A 212 -26.85 -4.13 14.23
C THR A 212 -27.00 -3.43 15.59
N GLU A 213 -27.55 -4.11 16.60
CA GLU A 213 -27.71 -3.54 17.95
C GLU A 213 -26.47 -3.81 18.80
N THR A 214 -26.04 -5.07 18.85
CA THR A 214 -24.93 -5.51 19.71
C THR A 214 -23.55 -5.33 19.06
N LYS A 215 -23.49 -5.19 17.72
CA LYS A 215 -22.27 -5.16 16.90
C LYS A 215 -21.44 -6.45 16.95
N ILE A 216 -21.99 -7.52 17.55
CA ILE A 216 -21.29 -8.81 17.66
C ILE A 216 -21.36 -9.56 16.33
N PRO A 217 -20.20 -10.06 15.81
CA PRO A 217 -20.18 -10.94 14.66
C PRO A 217 -21.06 -12.18 14.85
N LEU A 218 -21.82 -12.54 13.83
CA LEU A 218 -22.64 -13.76 13.85
C LEU A 218 -21.76 -14.98 13.60
N SER A 219 -21.99 -16.04 14.39
CA SER A 219 -21.30 -17.30 14.20
C SER A 219 -21.74 -18.01 12.91
N LYS A 220 -20.94 -18.97 12.43
CA LYS A 220 -21.35 -19.81 11.30
C LYS A 220 -22.66 -20.57 11.54
N GLU A 221 -22.92 -20.94 12.80
CA GLU A 221 -24.17 -21.61 13.18
C GLU A 221 -25.38 -20.67 13.08
N ASP A 222 -25.20 -19.40 13.46
CA ASP A 222 -26.25 -18.39 13.36
C ASP A 222 -26.50 -18.02 11.90
N LEU A 223 -25.44 -17.87 11.09
CA LEU A 223 -25.56 -17.63 9.65
C LEU A 223 -26.30 -18.75 8.93
N ASN A 224 -26.09 -20.02 9.32
CA ASN A 224 -26.77 -21.18 8.73
C ASN A 224 -28.27 -21.25 9.10
N LYS A 225 -28.71 -20.58 10.18
CA LYS A 225 -30.11 -20.52 10.62
C LYS A 225 -30.91 -19.42 9.90
N ILE A 226 -30.22 -18.53 9.19
CA ILE A 226 -30.84 -17.40 8.50
C ILE A 226 -31.56 -17.89 7.25
N ASP A 227 -32.83 -17.61 7.14
CA ASP A 227 -33.56 -17.69 5.86
C ASP A 227 -33.26 -16.45 5.02
N TRP A 228 -32.24 -16.56 4.18
CA TRP A 228 -31.77 -15.48 3.31
C TRP A 228 -32.78 -15.03 2.25
N ASN A 229 -33.82 -15.82 2.01
CA ASN A 229 -34.89 -15.52 1.06
C ASN A 229 -36.19 -15.11 1.76
N GLY A 230 -36.24 -15.15 3.10
CA GLY A 230 -37.40 -14.80 3.91
C GLY A 230 -37.61 -13.28 4.01
N GLU A 231 -38.82 -12.88 4.43
CA GLU A 231 -39.19 -11.47 4.59
C GLU A 231 -38.30 -10.70 5.60
N ASN A 232 -37.63 -11.40 6.52
CA ASN A 232 -36.79 -10.85 7.57
C ASN A 232 -35.28 -11.08 7.32
N ALA A 233 -34.88 -11.47 6.12
CA ALA A 233 -33.52 -11.89 5.81
C ALA A 233 -32.45 -10.83 6.14
N GLY A 234 -32.76 -9.53 5.99
CA GLY A 234 -31.83 -8.43 6.27
C GLY A 234 -32.09 -7.65 7.57
N GLN A 235 -33.12 -8.02 8.36
CA GLN A 235 -33.47 -7.23 9.56
C GLN A 235 -32.49 -7.47 10.70
N GLY A 236 -32.05 -6.39 11.35
CA GLY A 236 -31.17 -6.42 12.51
C GLY A 236 -29.73 -6.87 12.22
N ARG A 237 -29.33 -6.86 10.94
CA ARG A 237 -28.00 -7.34 10.52
C ARG A 237 -27.38 -6.42 9.48
N GLU A 238 -26.04 -6.33 9.53
CA GLU A 238 -25.22 -5.69 8.51
C GLU A 238 -24.10 -6.64 8.09
N GLN A 239 -23.60 -6.46 6.86
CA GLN A 239 -22.43 -7.15 6.36
C GLN A 239 -21.39 -6.13 5.90
N TRP A 240 -20.20 -6.23 6.46
CA TRP A 240 -19.04 -5.41 6.08
C TRP A 240 -17.96 -6.29 5.46
N PHE A 241 -17.40 -5.78 4.37
CA PHE A 241 -16.23 -6.35 3.71
C PHE A 241 -15.04 -5.44 4.01
N TYR A 242 -14.18 -5.89 4.91
CA TYR A 242 -12.93 -5.24 5.23
C TYR A 242 -11.87 -5.65 4.21
N THR A 243 -11.14 -4.70 3.64
CA THR A 243 -10.04 -4.99 2.72
C THR A 243 -8.74 -4.37 3.18
N ASP A 244 -8.49 -3.13 2.87
CA ASP A 244 -7.18 -2.49 3.01
C ASP A 244 -7.17 -1.49 4.17
N VAL A 245 -6.02 -1.36 4.83
CA VAL A 245 -5.75 -0.34 5.85
C VAL A 245 -4.65 0.59 5.36
N TYR A 246 -4.89 1.90 5.47
CA TYR A 246 -3.97 2.95 5.05
C TYR A 246 -3.73 3.96 6.17
N GLU A 247 -2.62 4.66 6.13
CA GLU A 247 -2.45 5.91 6.85
C GLU A 247 -3.41 6.97 6.28
N ILE A 248 -3.76 7.93 7.12
CA ILE A 248 -4.44 9.16 6.69
C ILE A 248 -3.37 10.23 6.63
N TYR A 249 -3.22 10.87 5.47
CA TYR A 249 -2.20 11.91 5.28
C TYR A 249 -2.30 13.00 6.35
N GLY A 250 -1.17 13.30 6.99
CA GLY A 250 -1.10 14.30 8.06
C GLY A 250 -1.68 13.87 9.41
N THR A 251 -2.07 12.60 9.57
CA THR A 251 -2.60 12.05 10.83
C THR A 251 -1.66 10.96 11.35
N ASP A 252 -1.37 10.99 12.65
CA ASP A 252 -0.58 9.93 13.29
C ASP A 252 -1.40 8.62 13.32
N THR A 253 -0.78 7.51 12.92
CA THR A 253 -1.42 6.19 12.92
C THR A 253 -1.83 5.72 14.31
N THR A 254 -1.17 6.24 15.36
CA THR A 254 -1.57 6.00 16.75
C THR A 254 -2.87 6.70 17.14
N GLU A 255 -3.33 7.67 16.36
CA GLU A 255 -4.60 8.38 16.56
C GLU A 255 -5.71 7.81 15.67
N ALA A 256 -5.43 7.64 14.38
CA ALA A 256 -6.40 7.12 13.42
C ALA A 256 -5.74 6.50 12.19
N VAL A 257 -6.46 5.56 11.57
CA VAL A 257 -6.13 4.96 10.27
C VAL A 257 -7.35 5.00 9.36
N ALA A 258 -7.14 4.87 8.05
CA ALA A 258 -8.20 4.68 7.07
C ALA A 258 -8.36 3.18 6.81
N VAL A 259 -9.57 2.65 6.97
CA VAL A 259 -9.90 1.26 6.63
C VAL A 259 -10.96 1.22 5.53
N LYS A 260 -10.72 0.40 4.53
CA LYS A 260 -11.70 0.21 3.47
C LYS A 260 -12.76 -0.79 3.90
N VAL A 261 -13.98 -0.29 4.06
CA VAL A 261 -15.18 -1.08 4.35
C VAL A 261 -16.12 -0.97 3.15
N ASN A 262 -16.50 -2.10 2.59
CA ASN A 262 -17.23 -2.19 1.34
C ASN A 262 -16.47 -1.44 0.22
N ASN A 263 -16.94 -0.28 -0.22
CA ASN A 263 -16.30 0.49 -1.28
C ASN A 263 -15.81 1.89 -0.83
N SER A 264 -15.80 2.15 0.49
CA SER A 264 -15.45 3.46 1.05
C SER A 264 -14.34 3.33 2.08
N TYR A 265 -13.46 4.32 2.14
CA TYR A 265 -12.44 4.41 3.19
C TYR A 265 -13.01 5.15 4.38
N HIS A 266 -13.16 4.45 5.49
CA HIS A 266 -13.67 4.97 6.76
C HIS A 266 -12.52 5.29 7.71
N ILE A 267 -12.69 6.34 8.50
CA ILE A 267 -11.76 6.66 9.59
C ILE A 267 -11.99 5.69 10.74
N ALA A 268 -10.95 4.96 11.12
CA ALA A 268 -10.91 4.16 12.33
C ALA A 268 -10.08 4.90 13.39
N LYS A 269 -10.73 5.40 14.46
CA LYS A 269 -10.10 6.21 15.52
C LYS A 269 -9.73 5.33 16.70
N ARG A 270 -8.56 5.55 17.27
CA ARG A 270 -8.12 4.91 18.51
C ARG A 270 -9.09 5.23 19.65
N GLN A 271 -9.39 4.21 20.46
CA GLN A 271 -10.25 4.30 21.66
C GLN A 271 -9.42 4.59 22.92
#